data_deaebc96184ea482b60c7bab8e00e191
#
_entry.id   deaebc96184ea482b60c7bab8e00e191
#
_cell.length_a   1.000
_cell.length_b   1.000
_cell.length_c   1.000
_cell.angle_alpha   90.00
_cell.angle_beta   90.00
_cell.angle_gamma   90.00
#
_symmetry.space_group_name_H-M   'P 1'
#
loop_
_entity.id
_entity.type
_entity.pdbx_description
1 polymer ?
#
loop_
_entity_poly.entity_id
_entity_poly.type
_entity_poly.pdbx_seq_one_letter_code
_entity_poly.pdbx_strand_id
1 'polypeptide(L)'
;EEARLLRFPSISQNGITFTYAGDLYTVQRTGGMARKLTNDVGYECFARYAPDGKTLAFTGQYDGNTEVYKMPAEGGVPVRLTYTATLGRDDVSDRMGPNNIVMTWRDDSSIVYRSRKKTFNDFKGQLFVAHTSGGLSDELPLPSGGNISYSADKKKIAYNRIFREFRTWKYYKGG
;
A
#
# COMPACT_ATOMS: atom_id res chain seq x y z
N GLU A 1 12.00 -26.65 0.65
CA GLU A 1 12.32 -25.66 1.71
C GLU A 1 11.08 -24.85 2.02
N GLU A 2 10.82 -24.61 3.30
CA GLU A 2 9.69 -23.82 3.76
C GLU A 2 10.03 -22.33 3.62
N ALA A 3 9.26 -21.59 2.82
CA ALA A 3 9.37 -20.15 2.72
C ALA A 3 8.84 -19.50 3.99
N ARG A 4 9.70 -18.78 4.71
CA ARG A 4 9.35 -18.04 5.92
C ARG A 4 9.39 -16.54 5.63
N LEU A 5 8.78 -15.72 6.47
CA LEU A 5 8.78 -14.25 6.36
C LEU A 5 7.98 -13.70 5.17
N LEU A 6 6.93 -14.40 4.75
CA LEU A 6 5.94 -13.83 3.82
C LEU A 6 5.21 -12.67 4.50
N ARG A 7 5.07 -11.54 3.80
CA ARG A 7 4.50 -10.30 4.34
C ARG A 7 3.41 -9.72 3.45
N PHE A 8 2.54 -8.95 4.06
CA PHE A 8 1.54 -8.11 3.40
C PHE A 8 0.66 -8.87 2.38
N PRO A 9 0.01 -9.96 2.80
CA PRO A 9 -0.81 -10.73 1.88
C PRO A 9 -2.03 -9.95 1.41
N SER A 10 -2.41 -10.19 0.18
CA SER A 10 -3.67 -9.71 -0.41
C SER A 10 -4.28 -10.86 -1.20
N ILE A 11 -5.60 -10.98 -1.14
CA ILE A 11 -6.32 -12.08 -1.79
C ILE A 11 -7.35 -11.52 -2.76
N SER A 12 -7.49 -12.19 -3.90
CA SER A 12 -8.57 -12.00 -4.87
C SER A 12 -9.25 -13.32 -5.19
N GLN A 13 -10.21 -13.31 -6.11
CA GLN A 13 -10.78 -14.56 -6.64
C GLN A 13 -9.72 -15.39 -7.39
N ASN A 14 -8.74 -14.74 -8.00
CA ASN A 14 -7.77 -15.35 -8.90
C ASN A 14 -6.48 -15.81 -8.20
N GLY A 15 -6.15 -15.25 -7.03
CA GLY A 15 -4.92 -15.63 -6.37
C GLY A 15 -4.63 -14.87 -5.09
N ILE A 16 -3.47 -15.14 -4.53
CA ILE A 16 -2.91 -14.48 -3.36
C ILE A 16 -1.61 -13.82 -3.79
N THR A 17 -1.45 -12.54 -3.47
CA THR A 17 -0.19 -11.81 -3.67
C THR A 17 0.42 -11.46 -2.32
N PHE A 18 1.72 -11.51 -2.22
CA PHE A 18 2.47 -11.20 -0.99
C PHE A 18 3.86 -10.66 -1.34
N THR A 19 4.50 -10.04 -0.36
CA THR A 19 5.91 -9.62 -0.47
C THR A 19 6.82 -10.68 0.16
N TYR A 20 7.89 -11.02 -0.55
CA TYR A 20 8.97 -11.85 -0.05
C TYR A 20 10.31 -11.33 -0.57
N ALA A 21 11.28 -11.16 0.34
CA ALA A 21 12.63 -10.67 0.04
C ALA A 21 12.69 -9.35 -0.77
N GLY A 22 11.70 -8.48 -0.60
CA GLY A 22 11.64 -7.18 -1.27
C GLY A 22 10.75 -7.15 -2.50
N ASP A 23 10.42 -8.29 -3.08
CA ASP A 23 9.62 -8.39 -4.31
C ASP A 23 8.19 -8.90 -4.07
N LEU A 24 7.33 -8.66 -5.05
CA LEU A 24 5.98 -9.20 -5.08
C LEU A 24 5.96 -10.60 -5.72
N TYR A 25 5.20 -11.47 -5.10
CA TYR A 25 4.93 -12.83 -5.58
C TYR A 25 3.43 -13.08 -5.63
N THR A 26 3.02 -13.98 -6.51
CA THR A 26 1.65 -14.48 -6.58
C THR A 26 1.60 -15.99 -6.53
N VAL A 27 0.54 -16.53 -5.96
CA VAL A 27 0.25 -17.97 -5.91
C VAL A 27 -1.25 -18.18 -6.05
N GLN A 28 -1.66 -19.32 -6.59
CA GLN A 28 -3.08 -19.68 -6.65
C GLN A 28 -3.66 -19.88 -5.26
N ARG A 29 -4.96 -19.62 -5.10
CA ARG A 29 -5.66 -19.80 -3.79
C ARG A 29 -5.60 -21.21 -3.25
N THR A 30 -5.45 -22.18 -4.12
CA THR A 30 -5.29 -23.60 -3.76
C THR A 30 -3.87 -23.95 -3.33
N GLY A 31 -2.97 -22.96 -3.36
CA GLY A 31 -1.55 -23.19 -3.11
C GLY A 31 -0.78 -23.56 -4.37
N GLY A 32 0.43 -24.06 -4.21
CA GLY A 32 1.32 -24.45 -5.29
C GLY A 32 2.59 -23.61 -5.33
N MET A 33 3.21 -23.52 -6.49
CA MET A 33 4.44 -22.76 -6.70
C MET A 33 4.12 -21.26 -6.83
N ALA A 34 4.74 -20.44 -5.98
CA ALA A 34 4.65 -18.99 -6.09
C ALA A 34 5.50 -18.49 -7.27
N ARG A 35 4.94 -17.58 -8.04
CA ARG A 35 5.60 -16.91 -9.16
C ARG A 35 5.96 -15.48 -8.77
N LYS A 36 7.19 -15.08 -9.05
CA LYS A 36 7.67 -13.71 -8.87
C LYS A 36 6.98 -12.77 -9.86
N LEU A 37 6.47 -11.64 -9.39
CA LEU A 37 5.79 -10.62 -10.21
C LEU A 37 6.69 -9.44 -10.55
N THR A 38 7.56 -9.04 -9.62
CA THR A 38 8.47 -7.91 -9.80
C THR A 38 9.91 -8.38 -9.72
N ASN A 39 10.83 -7.66 -10.32
CA ASN A 39 12.24 -8.04 -10.42
C ASN A 39 13.14 -6.80 -10.48
N ASP A 40 12.87 -5.80 -9.68
CA ASP A 40 13.70 -4.61 -9.58
C ASP A 40 14.59 -4.66 -8.32
N VAL A 41 15.57 -3.77 -8.25
CA VAL A 41 16.44 -3.61 -7.06
C VAL A 41 15.72 -2.92 -5.91
N GLY A 42 14.57 -2.31 -6.18
CA GLY A 42 13.76 -1.62 -5.19
C GLY A 42 13.03 -2.56 -4.24
N TYR A 43 12.17 -2.00 -3.44
CA TYR A 43 11.34 -2.74 -2.50
C TYR A 43 9.87 -2.55 -2.84
N GLU A 44 9.14 -3.64 -3.03
CA GLU A 44 7.72 -3.63 -3.33
C GLU A 44 6.92 -4.27 -2.20
N CYS A 45 5.89 -3.57 -1.75
CA CYS A 45 5.08 -4.03 -0.63
C CYS A 45 3.64 -3.50 -0.70
N PHE A 46 2.81 -4.00 0.21
CA PHE A 46 1.42 -3.56 0.37
C PHE A 46 0.58 -3.69 -0.88
N ALA A 47 0.81 -4.73 -1.67
CA ALA A 47 -0.01 -4.99 -2.84
C ALA A 47 -1.48 -5.20 -2.48
N ARG A 48 -2.37 -4.65 -3.28
CA ARG A 48 -3.83 -4.79 -3.16
C ARG A 48 -4.42 -5.00 -4.55
N TYR A 49 -5.26 -6.02 -4.66
CA TYR A 49 -6.04 -6.24 -5.87
C TYR A 49 -7.13 -5.20 -6.02
N ALA A 50 -7.33 -4.73 -7.25
CA ALA A 50 -8.54 -4.00 -7.62
C ALA A 50 -9.78 -4.89 -7.42
N PRO A 51 -10.97 -4.31 -7.24
CA PRO A 51 -12.20 -5.07 -7.09
C PRO A 51 -12.47 -6.08 -8.21
N ASP A 52 -12.07 -5.76 -9.44
CA ASP A 52 -12.19 -6.65 -10.60
C ASP A 52 -11.13 -7.79 -10.63
N GLY A 53 -10.17 -7.76 -9.73
CA GLY A 53 -9.09 -8.74 -9.62
C GLY A 53 -8.04 -8.71 -10.74
N LYS A 54 -8.11 -7.75 -11.67
CA LYS A 54 -7.23 -7.69 -12.85
C LYS A 54 -6.02 -6.80 -12.68
N THR A 55 -6.06 -5.90 -11.72
CA THR A 55 -4.99 -4.93 -11.47
C THR A 55 -4.52 -5.03 -10.02
N LEU A 56 -3.21 -4.88 -9.81
CA LEU A 56 -2.59 -4.68 -8.51
C LEU A 56 -2.18 -3.22 -8.36
N ALA A 57 -2.44 -2.66 -7.19
CA ALA A 57 -1.77 -1.45 -6.70
C ALA A 57 -0.82 -1.83 -5.59
N PHE A 58 0.33 -1.19 -5.53
CA PHE A 58 1.35 -1.47 -4.52
C PHE A 58 2.23 -0.25 -4.26
N THR A 59 2.95 -0.29 -3.16
CA THR A 59 4.01 0.67 -2.85
C THR A 59 5.32 0.13 -3.36
N GLY A 60 5.99 0.87 -4.24
CA GLY A 60 7.25 0.48 -4.84
C GLY A 60 8.33 1.55 -4.71
N GLN A 61 9.59 1.14 -4.77
CA GLN A 61 10.77 2.00 -4.64
C GLN A 61 11.68 1.84 -5.86
N TYR A 62 11.22 2.28 -7.03
CA TYR A 62 12.00 2.16 -8.27
C TYR A 62 12.98 3.32 -8.48
N ASP A 63 12.60 4.52 -8.06
CA ASP A 63 13.37 5.75 -8.29
C ASP A 63 13.87 6.40 -6.99
N GLY A 64 14.16 5.58 -5.99
CA GLY A 64 14.63 6.02 -4.67
C GLY A 64 13.52 6.34 -3.67
N ASN A 65 12.39 6.91 -4.11
CA ASN A 65 11.21 7.17 -3.28
C ASN A 65 10.26 5.99 -3.27
N THR A 66 9.55 5.83 -2.16
CA THR A 66 8.38 4.94 -2.13
C THR A 66 7.16 5.66 -2.68
N GLU A 67 6.57 5.11 -3.73
CA GLU A 67 5.42 5.70 -4.43
C GLU A 67 4.35 4.65 -4.71
N VAL A 68 3.18 5.10 -5.10
CA VAL A 68 2.09 4.22 -5.53
C VAL A 68 2.29 3.84 -6.99
N TYR A 69 2.29 2.55 -7.24
CA TYR A 69 2.34 1.94 -8.57
C TYR A 69 1.12 1.07 -8.83
N LYS A 70 0.82 0.86 -10.08
CA LYS A 70 -0.12 -0.16 -10.55
C LYS A 70 0.53 -1.06 -11.60
N MET A 71 0.06 -2.28 -11.70
CA MET A 71 0.40 -3.22 -12.79
C MET A 71 -0.71 -4.24 -13.00
N PRO A 72 -0.75 -4.98 -14.14
CA PRO A 72 -1.64 -6.13 -14.28
C PRO A 72 -1.40 -7.16 -13.16
N ALA A 73 -2.46 -7.79 -12.68
CA ALA A 73 -2.35 -8.79 -11.61
C ALA A 73 -1.52 -10.02 -12.01
N GLU A 74 -1.48 -10.30 -13.30
CA GLU A 74 -0.66 -11.38 -13.89
C GLU A 74 0.81 -11.01 -14.09
N GLY A 75 1.20 -9.78 -13.71
CA GLY A 75 2.53 -9.24 -13.95
C GLY A 75 2.59 -8.34 -15.17
N GLY A 76 3.65 -7.57 -15.28
CA GLY A 76 3.88 -6.61 -16.35
C GLY A 76 4.70 -5.44 -15.88
N VAL A 77 4.79 -4.40 -16.68
CA VAL A 77 5.56 -3.19 -16.35
C VAL A 77 4.77 -2.35 -15.34
N PRO A 78 5.35 -2.04 -14.17
CA PRO A 78 4.72 -1.14 -13.22
C PRO A 78 4.59 0.28 -13.77
N VAL A 79 3.44 0.91 -13.50
CA VAL A 79 3.16 2.30 -13.86
C VAL A 79 3.07 3.12 -12.59
N ARG A 80 3.92 4.12 -12.46
CA ARG A 80 3.94 5.07 -11.34
C ARG A 80 2.73 5.99 -11.38
N LEU A 81 2.07 6.19 -10.24
CA LEU A 81 0.87 7.02 -10.12
C LEU A 81 1.08 8.25 -9.24
N THR A 82 2.08 8.24 -8.35
CA THR A 82 2.36 9.36 -7.44
C THR A 82 3.79 9.84 -7.58
N TYR A 83 3.99 11.14 -7.34
CA TYR A 83 5.27 11.82 -7.42
C TYR A 83 5.39 12.74 -6.21
N THR A 84 5.97 12.23 -5.13
CA THR A 84 6.08 12.95 -3.87
C THR A 84 7.50 13.43 -3.67
N ALA A 85 7.67 14.64 -3.14
CA ALA A 85 8.99 15.12 -2.75
C ALA A 85 9.59 14.20 -1.68
N THR A 86 10.86 13.86 -1.83
CA THR A 86 11.59 13.03 -0.88
C THR A 86 11.76 13.77 0.43
N LEU A 87 11.28 13.16 1.50
CA LEU A 87 11.69 13.50 2.84
C LEU A 87 12.82 12.54 3.20
N GLY A 88 13.93 13.02 3.75
CA GLY A 88 15.12 12.21 4.05
C GLY A 88 14.92 11.04 5.04
N ARG A 89 13.69 10.70 5.34
CA ARG A 89 13.25 9.66 6.28
C ARG A 89 12.16 8.76 5.73
N ASP A 90 11.98 8.75 4.43
CA ASP A 90 10.97 7.93 3.76
C ASP A 90 11.52 6.59 3.27
N ASP A 91 12.71 6.21 3.73
CA ASP A 91 13.32 4.93 3.42
C ASP A 91 12.49 3.76 3.97
N VAL A 92 12.43 2.68 3.23
CA VAL A 92 11.76 1.43 3.63
C VAL A 92 12.36 0.85 4.90
N SER A 93 13.66 1.03 5.09
CA SER A 93 14.41 0.59 6.27
C SER A 93 14.24 1.50 7.47
N ASP A 94 13.70 2.71 7.28
CA ASP A 94 13.48 3.64 8.37
C ASP A 94 12.50 3.05 9.40
N ARG A 95 12.73 3.38 10.63
CA ARG A 95 11.87 3.08 11.76
C ARG A 95 10.40 3.49 11.54
N MET A 96 10.15 4.52 10.74
CA MET A 96 8.82 4.99 10.37
C MET A 96 8.21 4.19 9.20
N GLY A 97 9.04 3.42 8.53
CA GLY A 97 8.68 2.64 7.35
C GLY A 97 8.41 3.50 6.11
N PRO A 98 8.02 2.87 5.02
CA PRO A 98 7.82 3.56 3.76
C PRO A 98 6.72 4.62 3.84
N ASN A 99 6.82 5.63 2.99
CA ASN A 99 5.75 6.57 2.72
C ASN A 99 4.83 6.04 1.60
N ASN A 100 3.75 6.74 1.29
CA ASN A 100 2.81 6.41 0.21
C ASN A 100 2.35 4.94 0.23
N ILE A 101 1.87 4.49 1.38
CA ILE A 101 1.46 3.09 1.60
C ILE A 101 0.08 2.86 0.99
N VAL A 102 -0.02 1.91 0.06
CA VAL A 102 -1.30 1.49 -0.50
C VAL A 102 -2.14 0.81 0.58
N MET A 103 -3.35 1.32 0.81
CA MET A 103 -4.27 0.82 1.83
C MET A 103 -5.34 -0.08 1.22
N THR A 104 -6.06 0.42 0.21
CA THR A 104 -7.16 -0.28 -0.44
C THR A 104 -7.52 0.35 -1.77
N TRP A 105 -8.39 -0.29 -2.51
CA TRP A 105 -9.10 0.29 -3.64
C TRP A 105 -10.47 0.79 -3.21
N ARG A 106 -10.87 1.97 -3.68
CA ARG A 106 -12.22 2.48 -3.55
C ARG A 106 -13.12 1.90 -4.64
N ASP A 107 -12.60 1.85 -5.86
CA ASP A 107 -13.19 1.29 -7.06
C ASP A 107 -12.07 0.88 -8.03
N ASP A 108 -12.38 0.36 -9.22
CA ASP A 108 -11.37 -0.11 -10.19
C ASP A 108 -10.49 1.00 -10.78
N SER A 109 -10.80 2.26 -10.50
CA SER A 109 -10.06 3.43 -10.99
C SER A 109 -9.38 4.26 -9.89
N SER A 110 -9.62 3.95 -8.63
CA SER A 110 -9.26 4.82 -7.50
C SER A 110 -8.61 4.03 -6.36
N ILE A 111 -7.35 4.37 -6.06
CA ILE A 111 -6.52 3.72 -5.06
C ILE A 111 -6.37 4.64 -3.86
N VAL A 112 -6.72 4.15 -2.69
CA VAL A 112 -6.51 4.89 -1.43
C VAL A 112 -5.14 4.55 -0.87
N TYR A 113 -4.35 5.56 -0.61
CA TYR A 113 -3.03 5.41 -0.01
C TYR A 113 -2.83 6.39 1.15
N ARG A 114 -1.96 6.01 2.07
CA ARG A 114 -1.55 6.85 3.19
C ARG A 114 -0.25 7.57 2.85
N SER A 115 -0.20 8.87 3.10
CA SER A 115 1.00 9.67 2.91
C SER A 115 1.23 10.65 4.05
N ARG A 116 2.51 10.96 4.28
CA ARG A 116 2.97 11.98 5.20
C ARG A 116 3.30 13.32 4.52
N LYS A 117 3.04 13.43 3.22
CA LYS A 117 3.45 14.57 2.40
C LYS A 117 2.94 15.94 2.88
N LYS A 118 1.88 15.97 3.70
CA LYS A 118 1.31 17.19 4.28
C LYS A 118 1.48 17.29 5.79
N THR A 119 2.25 16.41 6.43
CA THR A 119 2.40 16.38 7.88
C THR A 119 3.84 16.59 8.30
N PHE A 120 4.05 17.44 9.30
CA PHE A 120 5.36 17.59 9.95
C PHE A 120 5.65 16.48 10.96
N ASN A 121 4.62 15.77 11.39
CA ASN A 121 4.74 14.70 12.37
C ASN A 121 4.85 13.36 11.66
N ASP A 122 5.96 12.66 11.84
CA ASP A 122 6.27 11.39 11.21
C ASP A 122 5.28 10.26 11.55
N PHE A 123 4.60 10.39 12.66
CA PHE A 123 3.65 9.39 13.14
C PHE A 123 2.24 9.62 12.59
N LYS A 124 1.96 10.80 12.09
CA LYS A 124 0.67 11.11 11.47
C LYS A 124 0.76 10.91 9.96
N GLY A 125 -0.32 10.45 9.38
CA GLY A 125 -0.50 10.38 7.94
C GLY A 125 -1.94 10.73 7.59
N GLN A 126 -2.12 11.13 6.36
CA GLN A 126 -3.42 11.42 5.78
C GLN A 126 -3.68 10.44 4.65
N LEU A 127 -4.95 10.26 4.32
CA LEU A 127 -5.39 9.39 3.24
C LEU A 127 -5.64 10.21 1.99
N PHE A 128 -5.12 9.74 0.89
CA PHE A 128 -5.25 10.33 -0.44
C PHE A 128 -5.80 9.28 -1.41
N VAL A 129 -6.36 9.75 -2.49
CA VAL A 129 -6.84 8.92 -3.60
C VAL A 129 -5.98 9.20 -4.84
N ALA A 130 -5.28 8.20 -5.31
CA ALA A 130 -4.60 8.22 -6.61
C ALA A 130 -5.52 7.61 -7.66
N HIS A 131 -5.56 8.21 -8.84
CA HIS A 131 -6.34 7.74 -9.97
C HIS A 131 -5.49 6.87 -10.90
N THR A 132 -6.07 5.80 -11.42
CA THR A 132 -5.36 4.90 -12.35
C THR A 132 -5.01 5.56 -13.67
N SER A 133 -5.69 6.65 -14.02
CA SER A 133 -5.36 7.52 -15.17
C SER A 133 -4.19 8.46 -14.90
N GLY A 134 -3.67 8.51 -13.67
CA GLY A 134 -2.65 9.48 -13.26
C GLY A 134 -3.25 10.83 -12.84
N GLY A 135 -2.39 11.83 -12.72
CA GLY A 135 -2.75 13.18 -12.28
C GLY A 135 -2.52 13.39 -10.77
N LEU A 136 -3.02 14.50 -10.26
CA LEU A 136 -2.91 14.84 -8.84
C LEU A 136 -3.85 13.98 -8.01
N SER A 137 -3.38 13.57 -6.85
CA SER A 137 -4.20 12.82 -5.90
C SER A 137 -5.13 13.74 -5.12
N ASP A 138 -6.36 13.29 -4.92
CA ASP A 138 -7.32 13.94 -4.04
C ASP A 138 -7.05 13.59 -2.59
N GLU A 139 -7.29 14.50 -1.69
CA GLU A 139 -7.23 14.25 -0.25
C GLU A 139 -8.60 13.79 0.25
N LEU A 140 -8.64 12.70 1.01
CA LEU A 140 -9.85 12.32 1.71
C LEU A 140 -10.10 13.30 2.87
N PRO A 141 -11.36 13.74 3.08
CA PRO A 141 -11.70 14.71 4.10
C PRO A 141 -11.70 14.08 5.51
N LEU A 142 -10.56 13.51 5.87
CA LEU A 142 -10.33 12.87 7.17
C LEU A 142 -9.12 13.54 7.83
N PRO A 143 -9.17 13.85 9.14
CA PRO A 143 -8.10 14.60 9.81
C PRO A 143 -6.77 13.83 9.87
N SER A 144 -6.83 12.53 9.84
CA SER A 144 -5.70 11.60 9.77
C SER A 144 -6.25 10.22 9.47
N GLY A 145 -5.44 9.31 8.98
CA GLY A 145 -5.90 7.97 8.70
C GLY A 145 -4.77 6.98 8.47
N GLY A 146 -5.11 5.74 8.70
CA GLY A 146 -4.28 4.58 8.45
C GLY A 146 -5.02 3.54 7.62
N ASN A 147 -5.23 2.36 8.17
CA ASN A 147 -6.01 1.34 7.49
C ASN A 147 -7.44 1.84 7.25
N ILE A 148 -7.96 1.54 6.09
CA ILE A 148 -9.30 1.89 5.66
C ILE A 148 -9.92 0.75 4.89
N SER A 149 -11.20 0.55 5.05
CA SER A 149 -12.01 -0.42 4.29
C SER A 149 -13.35 0.19 3.93
N TYR A 150 -13.84 -0.14 2.75
CA TYR A 150 -15.16 0.27 2.27
C TYR A 150 -16.16 -0.85 2.44
N SER A 151 -17.42 -0.49 2.74
CA SER A 151 -18.54 -1.42 2.62
C SER A 151 -18.75 -1.84 1.15
N ALA A 152 -19.42 -2.96 0.91
CA ALA A 152 -19.67 -3.45 -0.45
C ALA A 152 -20.39 -2.43 -1.33
N ASP A 153 -21.34 -1.68 -0.76
CA ASP A 153 -22.09 -0.61 -1.44
C ASP A 153 -21.32 0.73 -1.53
N LYS A 154 -20.08 0.78 -1.02
CA LYS A 154 -19.19 1.95 -0.98
C LYS A 154 -19.73 3.18 -0.21
N LYS A 155 -20.84 3.03 0.52
CA LYS A 155 -21.47 4.13 1.25
C LYS A 155 -20.89 4.34 2.64
N LYS A 156 -20.19 3.35 3.19
CA LYS A 156 -19.59 3.40 4.52
C LYS A 156 -18.11 3.10 4.45
N ILE A 157 -17.35 3.70 5.36
CA ILE A 157 -15.94 3.42 5.59
C ILE A 157 -15.72 3.05 7.05
N ALA A 158 -14.84 2.09 7.27
CA ALA A 158 -14.21 1.83 8.55
C ALA A 158 -12.74 2.19 8.45
N TYR A 159 -12.22 3.00 9.35
CA TYR A 159 -10.81 3.38 9.33
C TYR A 159 -10.27 3.59 10.73
N ASN A 160 -8.96 3.44 10.90
CA ASN A 160 -8.31 3.85 12.12
C ASN A 160 -7.65 5.23 11.94
N ARG A 161 -7.77 6.06 12.96
CA ARG A 161 -7.27 7.42 12.97
C ARG A 161 -5.75 7.49 13.08
N ILE A 162 -5.15 6.49 13.72
CA ILE A 162 -3.71 6.37 13.97
C ILE A 162 -3.25 5.08 13.31
N PHE A 163 -2.46 5.18 12.27
CA PHE A 163 -2.04 4.03 11.47
C PHE A 163 -1.09 3.11 12.20
N ARG A 164 0.01 3.60 12.56
CA ARG A 164 0.82 2.95 13.56
C ARG A 164 0.33 3.50 14.86
N GLU A 165 -0.14 2.63 15.64
CA GLU A 165 -0.25 2.99 17.02
C GLU A 165 1.05 3.66 17.35
N PHE A 166 1.02 4.95 17.41
CA PHE A 166 1.95 5.71 18.15
C PHE A 166 1.82 5.11 19.52
N ARG A 167 2.53 4.02 19.66
CA ARG A 167 2.48 3.23 20.85
C ARG A 167 3.00 4.05 21.93
N THR A 168 2.12 4.62 22.45
CA THR A 168 2.12 5.31 23.66
C THR A 168 2.27 4.35 24.83
N TRP A 169 2.75 3.12 24.57
CA TRP A 169 3.16 2.28 25.68
C TRP A 169 4.10 3.02 26.65
N LYS A 170 4.80 4.04 26.18
CA LYS A 170 5.58 4.97 27.00
C LYS A 170 4.75 6.08 27.63
N TYR A 171 3.60 6.41 27.06
CA TYR A 171 2.85 7.62 27.38
C TYR A 171 1.35 7.39 27.49
N TYR A 172 0.92 6.14 27.59
CA TYR A 172 -0.49 5.85 27.78
C TYR A 172 -0.98 6.48 29.08
N LYS A 173 -1.87 7.45 28.95
CA LYS A 173 -2.47 8.15 30.07
C LYS A 173 -3.96 7.85 30.23
N GLY A 174 -4.46 6.80 29.61
CA GLY A 174 -5.89 6.51 29.55
C GLY A 174 -6.66 7.49 28.66
N GLY A 175 -7.78 7.13 28.17
CA GLY A 175 -8.65 7.97 27.34
C GLY A 175 -9.10 7.25 26.13
#